data_1a3baade99b84a16fa6d137ec8322d4c
#
_entry.id   1a3baade99b84a16fa6d137ec8322d4c
#
_cell.length_a   1.000
_cell.length_b   1.000
_cell.length_c   1.000
_cell.angle_alpha   90.00
_cell.angle_beta   90.00
_cell.angle_gamma   90.00
#
_symmetry.space_group_name_H-M   'P 1'
#
loop_
_entity.id
_entity.type
_entity.pdbx_description
1 polymer ?
#
loop_
_entity_poly.entity_id
_entity_poly.type
_entity_poly.pdbx_seq_one_letter_code
_entity_poly.pdbx_strand_id
1 'polypeptide(L)'
;MQVLAGHLSAGCEFPFAKYALLTGRAFGETSSQKKKRKKAKDALNSLTEITPGDLVVHQNHGIGRYAGIQRMAVQGVTKDYLRIEYDKKDVLYVPVTQLDLLSRYTAPGDSENVKLSRLGGAEWTKTRKKVRAATEQMAKELIELYARRKRAHGHAFPPDDTWQGDFEQRFAYEETPDQLTCAAEIKHDMEEPWPMDRLLCGDVGFGKTEVALRAAFKCVMGGKQCAILAPTTILAWQHFNTALTRMESFPIRIGLLSRYRTAKEQKETLRGLKDGTVDIVVGTHRLLSNDVKFRDLGLVIIDEEQRFGVKHKEKLKQNFIGVDMLTLSATPIPRTLNMALSGIRDMSTIEQPPFERQPIETYVLEYDDAIIAEAIRRELARGGQVYYLYNRVETIEQCAAKVQKLVPGARVGIAHGKMTEEQISSVWQQLLD
;
A
#
# COMPACT_ATOMS: atom_id res chain seq x y z
N MET A 1 45.68 21.29 12.00
CA MET A 1 44.56 20.35 12.14
C MET A 1 44.57 19.83 13.58
N GLN A 2 43.61 20.23 14.41
CA GLN A 2 43.48 19.69 15.78
C GLN A 2 42.60 18.45 15.71
N VAL A 3 43.12 17.33 16.19
CA VAL A 3 42.36 16.08 16.31
C VAL A 3 41.85 15.98 17.75
N LEU A 4 40.55 16.05 17.92
CA LEU A 4 39.87 15.86 19.21
C LEU A 4 39.27 14.45 19.25
N ALA A 5 39.59 13.69 20.29
CA ALA A 5 38.99 12.39 20.53
C ALA A 5 37.60 12.59 21.14
N GLY A 6 36.55 12.22 20.40
CA GLY A 6 35.15 12.30 20.83
C GLY A 6 34.21 11.53 19.91
N HIS A 7 32.99 11.21 20.38
CA HIS A 7 31.99 10.57 19.59
C HIS A 7 30.95 11.59 19.08
N LEU A 8 30.95 11.82 17.75
CA LEU A 8 29.92 12.60 17.07
C LEU A 8 29.02 11.69 16.23
N SER A 9 27.71 11.86 16.32
CA SER A 9 26.72 11.07 15.58
C SER A 9 26.63 11.42 14.09
N ALA A 10 27.00 12.66 13.71
CA ALA A 10 27.02 13.16 12.33
C ALA A 10 28.05 14.28 12.18
N GLY A 11 28.53 14.48 10.95
CA GLY A 11 29.31 15.66 10.57
C GLY A 11 28.39 16.87 10.33
N CYS A 12 28.95 18.07 10.39
CA CYS A 12 28.25 19.31 10.04
C CYS A 12 29.17 20.28 9.32
N GLU A 13 28.59 21.10 8.45
CA GLU A 13 29.29 22.17 7.74
C GLU A 13 28.80 23.54 8.23
N PHE A 14 29.74 24.45 8.41
CA PHE A 14 29.49 25.85 8.72
C PHE A 14 30.02 26.72 7.57
N PRO A 15 29.23 26.93 6.48
CA PRO A 15 29.69 27.61 5.27
C PRO A 15 30.20 29.02 5.51
N PHE A 16 29.56 29.77 6.43
CA PHE A 16 29.93 31.14 6.77
C PHE A 16 31.27 31.22 7.54
N ALA A 17 31.58 30.18 8.32
CA ALA A 17 32.83 30.11 9.07
C ALA A 17 33.94 29.35 8.29
N LYS A 18 33.63 28.84 7.10
CA LYS A 18 34.52 27.98 6.31
C LYS A 18 35.07 26.77 7.10
N TYR A 19 34.24 26.19 7.95
CA TYR A 19 34.60 25.08 8.80
C TYR A 19 33.69 23.87 8.49
N ALA A 20 34.30 22.69 8.38
CA ALA A 20 33.56 21.43 8.23
C ALA A 20 34.08 20.43 9.27
N LEU A 21 33.16 19.80 9.98
CA LEU A 21 33.42 18.73 10.93
C LEU A 21 33.07 17.41 10.24
N LEU A 22 34.09 16.59 9.96
CA LEU A 22 33.93 15.30 9.31
C LEU A 22 34.01 14.19 10.36
N THR A 23 33.05 13.31 10.38
CA THR A 23 33.03 12.11 11.22
C THR A 23 33.50 10.90 10.40
N GLY A 24 33.93 9.82 11.04
CA GLY A 24 34.34 8.58 10.35
C GLY A 24 33.23 7.98 9.44
N ARG A 25 31.97 8.40 9.59
CA ARG A 25 30.87 8.06 8.67
C ARG A 25 30.94 8.77 7.32
N ALA A 26 31.65 9.89 7.22
CA ALA A 26 31.86 10.59 5.95
C ALA A 26 32.79 9.83 5.01
N PHE A 27 33.63 8.94 5.54
CA PHE A 27 34.70 8.23 4.82
C PHE A 27 34.40 6.76 4.51
N GLY A 28 33.11 6.31 4.58
CA GLY A 28 32.80 5.02 3.99
C GLY A 28 32.21 3.96 4.90
N GLU A 29 31.03 4.19 5.37
CA GLU A 29 30.11 3.06 5.58
C GLU A 29 29.31 2.85 4.29
N THR A 30 29.74 1.86 3.50
CA THR A 30 29.02 1.45 2.31
C THR A 30 27.59 1.03 2.66
N SER A 31 26.66 1.34 1.79
CA SER A 31 25.21 1.08 1.90
C SER A 31 24.82 -0.37 2.28
N SER A 32 25.77 -1.30 2.25
CA SER A 32 25.58 -2.70 2.63
C SER A 32 25.42 -2.92 4.15
N GLN A 33 26.06 -2.11 5.01
CA GLN A 33 25.92 -2.25 6.47
C GLN A 33 24.60 -1.66 7.00
N LYS A 34 24.10 -0.58 6.40
CA LYS A 34 22.76 -0.04 6.73
C LYS A 34 21.63 -1.01 6.35
N LYS A 35 21.76 -1.70 5.21
CA LYS A 35 20.80 -2.76 4.81
C LYS A 35 20.84 -3.97 5.74
N LYS A 36 21.99 -4.38 6.24
CA LYS A 36 22.12 -5.49 7.21
C LYS A 36 21.51 -5.12 8.58
N ARG A 37 21.75 -3.91 9.11
CA ARG A 37 21.17 -3.47 10.40
C ARG A 37 19.65 -3.28 10.34
N LYS A 38 19.09 -2.78 9.23
CA LYS A 38 17.64 -2.65 9.06
C LYS A 38 16.97 -4.03 8.93
N LYS A 39 17.54 -4.96 8.15
CA LYS A 39 17.07 -6.34 8.05
C LYS A 39 17.12 -7.09 9.39
N ALA A 40 18.16 -6.90 10.20
CA ALA A 40 18.26 -7.52 11.52
C ALA A 40 17.21 -6.98 12.50
N LYS A 41 16.87 -5.68 12.42
CA LYS A 41 15.84 -5.07 13.26
C LYS A 41 14.43 -5.53 12.88
N ASP A 42 14.15 -5.65 11.57
CA ASP A 42 12.88 -6.16 11.05
C ASP A 42 12.74 -7.67 11.33
N ALA A 43 13.84 -8.44 11.29
CA ALA A 43 13.86 -9.85 11.66
C ALA A 43 13.65 -10.07 13.16
N LEU A 44 14.21 -9.22 14.02
CA LEU A 44 13.98 -9.26 15.47
C LEU A 44 12.51 -8.96 15.82
N ASN A 45 11.88 -7.99 15.17
CA ASN A 45 10.47 -7.66 15.39
C ASN A 45 9.53 -8.79 14.92
N SER A 46 9.89 -9.53 13.87
CA SER A 46 9.08 -10.65 13.38
C SER A 46 9.18 -11.92 14.26
N LEU A 47 10.21 -12.04 15.09
CA LEU A 47 10.47 -13.20 15.94
C LEU A 47 9.88 -13.09 17.35
N THR A 48 9.64 -11.90 17.85
CA THR A 48 8.88 -11.69 19.09
C THR A 48 7.41 -12.15 18.97
N GLU A 49 6.94 -12.37 17.74
CA GLU A 49 5.59 -12.85 17.44
C GLU A 49 5.49 -14.36 17.13
N ILE A 50 6.62 -15.10 17.10
CA ILE A 50 6.61 -16.53 16.77
C ILE A 50 6.52 -17.36 18.05
N THR A 51 5.48 -18.19 18.13
CA THR A 51 5.25 -19.13 19.21
C THR A 51 5.71 -20.54 18.85
N PRO A 52 6.14 -21.37 19.83
CA PRO A 52 6.42 -22.78 19.56
C PRO A 52 5.23 -23.47 18.90
N GLY A 53 5.48 -24.16 17.78
CA GLY A 53 4.46 -24.73 16.91
C GLY A 53 4.26 -24.00 15.58
N ASP A 54 4.63 -22.73 15.49
CA ASP A 54 4.49 -21.94 14.26
C ASP A 54 5.43 -22.45 13.15
N LEU A 55 4.97 -22.28 11.91
CA LEU A 55 5.79 -22.56 10.72
C LEU A 55 6.72 -21.40 10.42
N VAL A 56 7.99 -21.71 10.18
CA VAL A 56 9.04 -20.77 9.82
C VAL A 56 9.73 -21.18 8.53
N VAL A 57 10.23 -20.22 7.79
CA VAL A 57 11.01 -20.46 6.57
C VAL A 57 12.46 -20.07 6.82
N HIS A 58 13.34 -21.05 6.75
CA HIS A 58 14.79 -20.79 6.73
C HIS A 58 15.26 -20.57 5.29
N GLN A 59 16.01 -19.49 5.05
CA GLN A 59 16.40 -19.09 3.71
C GLN A 59 17.09 -20.21 2.90
N ASN A 60 17.89 -21.08 3.56
CA ASN A 60 18.64 -22.14 2.90
C ASN A 60 18.01 -23.55 3.05
N HIS A 61 17.16 -23.76 4.06
CA HIS A 61 16.66 -25.10 4.41
C HIS A 61 15.14 -25.26 4.21
N GLY A 62 14.42 -24.16 3.92
CA GLY A 62 13.00 -24.20 3.63
C GLY A 62 12.11 -24.15 4.85
N ILE A 63 10.93 -24.77 4.75
CA ILE A 63 9.85 -24.67 5.73
C ILE A 63 10.11 -25.68 6.85
N GLY A 64 10.15 -25.20 8.09
CA GLY A 64 10.24 -26.00 9.30
C GLY A 64 9.26 -25.51 10.36
N ARG A 65 9.15 -26.23 11.46
CA ARG A 65 8.32 -25.88 12.63
C ARG A 65 9.21 -25.38 13.76
N TYR A 66 8.92 -24.20 14.26
CA TYR A 66 9.65 -23.65 15.40
C TYR A 66 9.27 -24.39 16.69
N ALA A 67 10.27 -24.91 17.39
CA ALA A 67 10.10 -25.71 18.62
C ALA A 67 10.57 -24.99 19.90
N GLY A 68 11.02 -23.73 19.79
CA GLY A 68 11.47 -22.94 20.95
C GLY A 68 12.97 -22.60 20.91
N ILE A 69 13.44 -21.98 21.98
CA ILE A 69 14.84 -21.61 22.15
C ILE A 69 15.52 -22.68 23.04
N GLN A 70 16.69 -23.14 22.61
CA GLN A 70 17.50 -24.08 23.36
C GLN A 70 18.89 -23.51 23.60
N ARG A 71 19.30 -23.51 24.86
CA ARG A 71 20.64 -23.09 25.24
C ARG A 71 21.61 -24.23 25.11
N MET A 72 22.69 -24.07 24.35
CA MET A 72 23.69 -25.11 24.14
C MET A 72 25.10 -24.52 24.28
N ALA A 73 26.00 -25.33 24.88
CA ALA A 73 27.41 -25.01 24.94
C ALA A 73 28.12 -25.66 23.73
N VAL A 74 28.68 -24.83 22.87
CA VAL A 74 29.48 -25.28 21.72
C VAL A 74 30.86 -24.67 21.85
N GLN A 75 31.86 -25.53 21.87
CA GLN A 75 33.28 -25.15 22.04
C GLN A 75 33.57 -24.27 23.30
N GLY A 76 32.90 -24.61 24.42
CA GLY A 76 33.06 -23.88 25.69
C GLY A 76 32.29 -22.54 25.81
N VAL A 77 31.57 -22.13 24.76
CA VAL A 77 30.74 -20.91 24.78
C VAL A 77 29.28 -21.30 24.78
N THR A 78 28.55 -20.86 25.80
CA THR A 78 27.09 -21.05 25.88
C THR A 78 26.37 -20.01 25.05
N LYS A 79 25.56 -20.46 24.10
CA LYS A 79 24.76 -19.60 23.20
C LYS A 79 23.32 -20.11 23.12
N ASP A 80 22.41 -19.19 22.84
CA ASP A 80 21.01 -19.51 22.59
C ASP A 80 20.80 -19.80 21.09
N TYR A 81 20.10 -20.90 20.81
CA TYR A 81 19.78 -21.36 19.47
C TYR A 81 18.26 -21.51 19.34
N LEU A 82 17.73 -21.17 18.18
CA LEU A 82 16.37 -21.53 17.81
C LEU A 82 16.36 -22.96 17.28
N ARG A 83 15.51 -23.78 17.87
CA ARG A 83 15.26 -25.16 17.45
C ARG A 83 14.15 -25.19 16.42
N ILE A 84 14.44 -25.69 15.23
CA ILE A 84 13.49 -25.82 14.12
C ILE A 84 13.42 -27.29 13.71
N GLU A 85 12.23 -27.85 13.72
CA GLU A 85 11.96 -29.22 13.33
C GLU A 85 11.54 -29.28 11.87
N TYR A 86 12.10 -30.25 11.15
CA TYR A 86 11.87 -30.52 9.73
C TYR A 86 11.22 -31.89 9.50
N ASP A 87 10.95 -32.24 8.25
CA ASP A 87 10.46 -33.58 7.90
C ASP A 87 11.41 -34.68 8.41
N LYS A 88 10.86 -35.88 8.73
CA LYS A 88 11.59 -37.04 9.29
C LYS A 88 12.27 -36.79 10.63
N LYS A 89 11.78 -35.84 11.44
CA LYS A 89 12.34 -35.48 12.76
C LYS A 89 13.75 -34.89 12.72
N ASP A 90 14.20 -34.42 11.55
CA ASP A 90 15.44 -33.65 11.46
C ASP A 90 15.30 -32.34 12.24
N VAL A 91 16.36 -31.90 12.91
CA VAL A 91 16.37 -30.68 13.71
C VAL A 91 17.51 -29.77 13.27
N LEU A 92 17.20 -28.49 13.05
CA LEU A 92 18.19 -27.45 12.78
C LEU A 92 18.27 -26.50 13.97
N TYR A 93 19.49 -26.22 14.41
CA TYR A 93 19.76 -25.22 15.43
C TYR A 93 20.32 -23.96 14.77
N VAL A 94 19.58 -22.86 14.83
CA VAL A 94 19.96 -21.57 14.24
C VAL A 94 20.40 -20.64 15.37
N PRO A 95 21.64 -20.14 15.36
CA PRO A 95 22.08 -19.17 16.36
C PRO A 95 21.19 -17.91 16.34
N VAL A 96 20.90 -17.34 17.50
CA VAL A 96 20.11 -16.09 17.61
C VAL A 96 20.76 -14.94 16.83
N THR A 97 22.08 -14.99 16.58
CA THR A 97 22.79 -14.03 15.75
C THR A 97 22.50 -14.13 14.25
N GLN A 98 21.85 -15.21 13.79
CA GLN A 98 21.49 -15.48 12.40
C GLN A 98 19.96 -15.47 12.17
N LEU A 99 19.23 -14.71 12.96
CA LEU A 99 17.79 -14.55 12.85
C LEU A 99 17.32 -13.96 11.52
N ASP A 100 18.18 -13.21 10.85
CA ASP A 100 17.96 -12.66 9.51
C ASP A 100 17.76 -13.72 8.42
N LEU A 101 18.15 -14.98 8.69
CA LEU A 101 17.92 -16.12 7.80
C LEU A 101 16.53 -16.78 7.99
N LEU A 102 15.76 -16.35 8.99
CA LEU A 102 14.45 -16.89 9.33
C LEU A 102 13.35 -15.86 9.03
N SER A 103 12.22 -16.34 8.55
CA SER A 103 11.01 -15.56 8.41
C SER A 103 9.79 -16.40 8.81
N ARG A 104 8.73 -15.76 9.29
CA ARG A 104 7.46 -16.44 9.53
C ARG A 104 6.88 -16.94 8.21
N TYR A 105 6.35 -18.16 8.21
CA TYR A 105 5.62 -18.69 7.06
C TYR A 105 4.24 -18.03 7.01
N THR A 106 3.96 -17.34 5.93
CA THR A 106 2.66 -16.73 5.64
C THR A 106 2.15 -17.27 4.31
N ALA A 107 1.11 -18.10 4.34
CA ALA A 107 0.41 -18.55 3.14
C ALA A 107 -1.08 -18.22 3.26
N PRO A 108 -1.76 -17.94 2.16
CA PRO A 108 -3.21 -17.91 2.14
C PRO A 108 -3.73 -19.34 2.23
N GLY A 109 -4.37 -19.70 3.35
CA GLY A 109 -4.96 -21.02 3.61
C GLY A 109 -4.55 -21.61 4.96
N ASP A 110 -5.19 -22.72 5.34
CA ASP A 110 -4.94 -23.41 6.62
C ASP A 110 -3.48 -23.90 6.71
N SER A 111 -2.81 -23.47 7.76
CA SER A 111 -1.43 -23.83 8.08
C SER A 111 -1.26 -25.30 8.49
N GLU A 112 -2.36 -26.04 8.68
CA GLU A 112 -2.34 -27.44 9.18
C GLU A 112 -1.82 -28.45 8.15
N ASN A 113 -1.95 -28.18 6.85
CA ASN A 113 -1.59 -29.10 5.77
C ASN A 113 -0.26 -28.76 5.06
N VAL A 114 0.60 -27.93 5.65
CA VAL A 114 1.86 -27.55 5.02
C VAL A 114 2.91 -28.63 5.23
N LYS A 115 3.41 -29.21 4.12
CA LYS A 115 4.49 -30.19 4.14
C LYS A 115 5.81 -29.52 4.55
N LEU A 116 6.43 -30.00 5.62
CA LEU A 116 7.74 -29.55 6.06
C LEU A 116 8.82 -29.92 5.02
N SER A 117 9.81 -29.06 4.88
CA SER A 117 10.96 -29.32 4.01
C SER A 117 11.86 -30.40 4.64
N ARG A 118 12.66 -31.07 3.79
CA ARG A 118 13.66 -32.06 4.23
C ARG A 118 15.03 -31.40 4.30
N LEU A 119 15.73 -31.53 5.43
CA LEU A 119 17.11 -31.05 5.57
C LEU A 119 18.03 -31.75 4.57
N GLY A 120 18.88 -30.97 3.88
CA GLY A 120 19.78 -31.50 2.86
C GLY A 120 19.12 -31.93 1.54
N GLY A 121 17.79 -31.80 1.41
CA GLY A 121 17.04 -32.18 0.21
C GLY A 121 17.21 -31.16 -0.94
N ALA A 122 17.26 -31.67 -2.17
CA ALA A 122 17.34 -30.82 -3.37
C ALA A 122 16.02 -30.07 -3.70
N GLU A 123 14.90 -30.44 -3.05
CA GLU A 123 13.58 -29.86 -3.34
C GLU A 123 13.51 -28.36 -3.08
N TRP A 124 14.02 -27.91 -1.92
CA TRP A 124 14.04 -26.51 -1.57
C TRP A 124 14.92 -25.69 -2.55
N THR A 125 16.08 -26.23 -2.89
CA THR A 125 17.00 -25.61 -3.85
C THR A 125 16.36 -25.50 -5.25
N LYS A 126 15.62 -26.54 -5.68
CA LYS A 126 14.86 -26.54 -6.95
C LYS A 126 13.74 -25.50 -6.91
N THR A 127 12.96 -25.47 -5.82
CA THR A 127 11.88 -24.47 -5.63
C THR A 127 12.44 -23.05 -5.66
N ARG A 128 13.53 -22.80 -4.94
CA ARG A 128 14.20 -21.50 -4.90
C ARG A 128 14.73 -21.07 -6.27
N LYS A 129 15.35 -21.99 -7.03
CA LYS A 129 15.78 -21.73 -8.41
C LYS A 129 14.61 -21.41 -9.32
N LYS A 130 13.51 -22.18 -9.23
CA LYS A 130 12.29 -21.95 -10.01
C LYS A 130 11.67 -20.58 -9.71
N VAL A 131 11.53 -20.23 -8.44
CA VAL A 131 11.01 -18.91 -8.02
C VAL A 131 11.91 -17.78 -8.49
N ARG A 132 13.24 -17.95 -8.38
CA ARG A 132 14.20 -16.94 -8.86
C ARG A 132 14.10 -16.74 -10.37
N ALA A 133 14.09 -17.83 -11.15
CA ALA A 133 13.93 -17.76 -12.60
C ALA A 133 12.60 -17.11 -13.00
N ALA A 134 11.50 -17.47 -12.33
CA ALA A 134 10.19 -16.84 -12.55
C ALA A 134 10.21 -15.34 -12.22
N THR A 135 10.90 -14.93 -11.16
CA THR A 135 11.05 -13.52 -10.80
C THR A 135 11.90 -12.76 -11.82
N GLU A 136 12.99 -13.35 -12.30
CA GLU A 136 13.86 -12.76 -13.33
C GLU A 136 13.11 -12.62 -14.66
N GLN A 137 12.33 -13.64 -15.04
CA GLN A 137 11.48 -13.59 -16.23
C GLN A 137 10.42 -12.50 -16.13
N MET A 138 9.72 -12.42 -15.01
CA MET A 138 8.72 -11.40 -14.73
C MET A 138 9.33 -9.98 -14.75
N ALA A 139 10.56 -9.81 -14.27
CA ALA A 139 11.26 -8.53 -14.34
C ALA A 139 11.58 -8.12 -15.78
N LYS A 140 12.01 -9.06 -16.64
CA LYS A 140 12.24 -8.80 -18.06
C LYS A 140 10.96 -8.41 -18.79
N GLU A 141 9.89 -9.15 -18.59
CA GLU A 141 8.57 -8.86 -19.20
C GLU A 141 8.06 -7.46 -18.80
N LEU A 142 8.27 -7.06 -17.56
CA LEU A 142 7.94 -5.71 -17.11
C LEU A 142 8.77 -4.63 -17.82
N ILE A 143 10.08 -4.80 -17.90
CA ILE A 143 10.97 -3.84 -18.58
C ILE A 143 10.55 -3.70 -20.05
N GLU A 144 10.25 -4.80 -20.73
CA GLU A 144 9.76 -4.78 -22.11
C GLU A 144 8.40 -4.07 -22.23
N LEU A 145 7.49 -4.29 -21.27
CA LEU A 145 6.18 -3.64 -21.27
C LEU A 145 6.32 -2.12 -21.08
N TYR A 146 7.17 -1.69 -20.17
CA TYR A 146 7.45 -0.24 -19.98
C TYR A 146 8.13 0.36 -21.23
N ALA A 147 9.09 -0.33 -21.83
CA ALA A 147 9.72 0.11 -23.07
C ALA A 147 8.71 0.24 -24.22
N ARG A 148 7.77 -0.70 -24.33
CA ARG A 148 6.67 -0.63 -25.32
C ARG A 148 5.74 0.54 -25.05
N ARG A 149 5.35 0.79 -23.79
CA ARG A 149 4.53 1.95 -23.42
C ARG A 149 5.22 3.26 -23.78
N LYS A 150 6.50 3.41 -23.44
CA LYS A 150 7.27 4.62 -23.74
C LYS A 150 7.44 4.91 -25.25
N ARG A 151 7.29 3.87 -26.10
CA ARG A 151 7.30 4.00 -27.57
C ARG A 151 5.90 4.11 -28.20
N ALA A 152 4.86 3.87 -27.42
CA ALA A 152 3.49 3.95 -27.90
C ALA A 152 3.07 5.42 -28.07
N HIS A 153 2.23 5.69 -29.07
CA HIS A 153 1.53 6.98 -29.14
C HIS A 153 0.38 6.98 -28.15
N GLY A 154 0.36 7.96 -27.28
CA GLY A 154 -0.73 8.30 -26.37
C GLY A 154 -1.68 9.32 -26.99
N HIS A 155 -2.53 9.88 -26.17
CA HIS A 155 -3.39 11.01 -26.52
C HIS A 155 -2.86 12.26 -25.82
N ALA A 156 -2.42 13.26 -26.57
CA ALA A 156 -2.07 14.54 -25.98
C ALA A 156 -3.37 15.31 -25.68
N PHE A 157 -3.66 15.50 -24.40
CA PHE A 157 -4.82 16.26 -23.97
C PHE A 157 -4.58 17.77 -24.23
N PRO A 158 -5.65 18.54 -24.53
CA PRO A 158 -5.51 19.99 -24.71
C PRO A 158 -5.07 20.67 -23.39
N PRO A 159 -4.46 21.87 -23.49
CA PRO A 159 -4.24 22.73 -22.33
C PRO A 159 -5.53 22.96 -21.53
N ASP A 160 -5.39 23.33 -20.26
CA ASP A 160 -6.53 23.62 -19.39
C ASP A 160 -7.41 24.74 -19.97
N ASP A 161 -8.71 24.51 -19.94
CA ASP A 161 -9.73 25.49 -20.31
C ASP A 161 -10.34 26.20 -19.08
N THR A 162 -11.31 27.08 -19.32
CA THR A 162 -12.03 27.78 -18.23
C THR A 162 -12.78 26.84 -17.30
N TRP A 163 -13.25 25.71 -17.79
CA TRP A 163 -13.98 24.71 -16.99
C TRP A 163 -13.05 23.99 -16.00
N GLN A 164 -11.81 23.72 -16.42
CA GLN A 164 -10.79 23.14 -15.53
C GLN A 164 -10.49 24.12 -14.38
N GLY A 165 -10.33 25.41 -14.70
CA GLY A 165 -10.13 26.45 -13.69
C GLY A 165 -11.31 26.57 -12.72
N ASP A 166 -12.54 26.55 -13.22
CA ASP A 166 -13.76 26.55 -12.39
C ASP A 166 -13.85 25.32 -11.48
N PHE A 167 -13.50 24.14 -12.00
CA PHE A 167 -13.46 22.91 -11.21
C PHE A 167 -12.47 23.01 -10.07
N GLU A 168 -11.28 23.51 -10.31
CA GLU A 168 -10.22 23.65 -9.31
C GLU A 168 -10.57 24.69 -8.24
N GLN A 169 -11.10 25.84 -8.62
CA GLN A 169 -11.55 26.90 -7.70
C GLN A 169 -12.68 26.49 -6.76
N ARG A 170 -13.47 25.49 -7.13
CA ARG A 170 -14.53 24.92 -6.27
C ARG A 170 -14.03 23.93 -5.25
N PHE A 171 -12.72 23.75 -5.13
CA PHE A 171 -12.16 22.93 -4.05
C PHE A 171 -12.34 23.64 -2.71
N ALA A 172 -12.95 22.95 -1.74
CA ALA A 172 -13.37 23.55 -0.47
C ALA A 172 -12.22 23.83 0.51
N TYR A 173 -11.01 23.36 0.18
CA TYR A 173 -9.84 23.45 1.06
C TYR A 173 -8.73 24.25 0.37
N GLU A 174 -7.82 24.80 1.17
CA GLU A 174 -6.61 25.44 0.67
C GLU A 174 -5.59 24.39 0.23
N GLU A 175 -5.10 24.50 -1.02
CA GLU A 175 -4.11 23.56 -1.55
C GLU A 175 -2.72 23.81 -0.96
N THR A 176 -2.01 22.73 -0.73
CA THR A 176 -0.59 22.81 -0.40
C THR A 176 0.25 23.02 -1.67
N PRO A 177 1.43 23.66 -1.55
CA PRO A 177 2.35 23.82 -2.68
C PRO A 177 2.67 22.51 -3.41
N ASP A 178 2.80 21.41 -2.65
CA ASP A 178 3.07 20.08 -3.22
C ASP A 178 1.89 19.56 -4.03
N GLN A 179 0.65 19.79 -3.60
CA GLN A 179 -0.54 19.38 -4.34
C GLN A 179 -0.62 20.13 -5.68
N LEU A 180 -0.33 21.43 -5.68
CA LEU A 180 -0.30 22.26 -6.91
C LEU A 180 0.81 21.77 -7.85
N THR A 181 2.02 21.52 -7.34
CA THR A 181 3.14 21.01 -8.13
C THR A 181 2.82 19.65 -8.74
N CYS A 182 2.30 18.70 -7.93
CA CYS A 182 1.93 17.39 -8.42
C CYS A 182 0.81 17.45 -9.48
N ALA A 183 -0.18 18.33 -9.31
CA ALA A 183 -1.24 18.53 -10.28
C ALA A 183 -0.69 19.08 -11.61
N ALA A 184 0.23 20.05 -11.55
CA ALA A 184 0.88 20.62 -12.72
C ALA A 184 1.73 19.59 -13.48
N GLU A 185 2.52 18.78 -12.77
CA GLU A 185 3.32 17.68 -13.35
C GLU A 185 2.44 16.65 -14.05
N ILE A 186 1.33 16.23 -13.44
CA ILE A 186 0.39 15.26 -14.02
C ILE A 186 -0.26 15.85 -15.28
N LYS A 187 -0.73 17.10 -15.23
CA LYS A 187 -1.32 17.77 -16.38
C LYS A 187 -0.33 17.90 -17.54
N HIS A 188 0.92 18.26 -17.23
CA HIS A 188 1.99 18.33 -18.22
C HIS A 188 2.21 16.98 -18.91
N ASP A 189 2.32 15.88 -18.13
CA ASP A 189 2.46 14.56 -18.72
C ASP A 189 1.27 14.16 -19.61
N MET A 190 0.03 14.56 -19.22
CA MET A 190 -1.17 14.30 -20.02
C MET A 190 -1.20 15.09 -21.35
N GLU A 191 -0.48 16.20 -21.44
CA GLU A 191 -0.38 17.03 -22.65
C GLU A 191 0.68 16.51 -23.64
N GLU A 192 1.51 15.54 -23.20
CA GLU A 192 2.54 14.93 -24.03
C GLU A 192 1.97 13.86 -25.00
N PRO A 193 2.60 13.63 -26.17
CA PRO A 193 2.10 12.66 -27.16
C PRO A 193 2.36 11.17 -26.80
N TRP A 194 2.99 10.89 -25.67
CA TRP A 194 3.24 9.53 -25.16
C TRP A 194 2.44 9.29 -23.87
N PRO A 195 2.02 8.04 -23.63
CA PRO A 195 1.16 7.75 -22.50
C PRO A 195 1.89 7.92 -21.16
N MET A 196 1.33 8.72 -20.27
CA MET A 196 1.79 8.92 -18.90
C MET A 196 1.82 7.59 -18.13
N ASP A 197 2.83 7.36 -17.30
CA ASP A 197 2.85 6.33 -16.24
C ASP A 197 3.47 6.93 -14.98
N ARG A 198 2.66 7.63 -14.20
CA ARG A 198 3.11 8.38 -13.03
C ARG A 198 2.59 7.79 -11.72
N LEU A 199 3.46 7.78 -10.72
CA LEU A 199 3.15 7.39 -9.34
C LEU A 199 3.02 8.64 -8.48
N LEU A 200 1.83 8.89 -7.93
CA LEU A 200 1.59 9.95 -6.94
C LEU A 200 1.68 9.35 -5.53
N CYS A 201 2.72 9.73 -4.79
CA CYS A 201 2.96 9.33 -3.42
C CYS A 201 2.54 10.44 -2.46
N GLY A 202 2.04 10.07 -1.30
CA GLY A 202 1.71 11.00 -0.20
C GLY A 202 1.00 10.24 0.90
N ASP A 203 1.11 10.69 2.13
CA ASP A 203 0.47 10.04 3.27
C ASP A 203 -1.07 10.07 3.15
N VAL A 204 -1.76 9.31 4.00
CA VAL A 204 -3.23 9.28 4.05
C VAL A 204 -3.74 10.68 4.45
N GLY A 205 -4.73 11.19 3.71
CA GLY A 205 -5.28 12.52 3.96
C GLY A 205 -4.50 13.69 3.34
N PHE A 206 -3.43 13.44 2.54
CA PHE A 206 -2.66 14.49 1.87
C PHE A 206 -3.27 15.00 0.55
N GLY A 207 -4.52 14.64 0.25
CA GLY A 207 -5.25 15.16 -0.91
C GLY A 207 -4.94 14.48 -2.25
N LYS A 208 -4.30 13.29 -2.26
CA LYS A 208 -4.03 12.52 -3.50
C LYS A 208 -5.28 12.33 -4.36
N THR A 209 -6.44 12.10 -3.75
CA THR A 209 -7.71 11.91 -4.46
C THR A 209 -8.13 13.15 -5.21
N GLU A 210 -7.97 14.36 -4.63
CA GLU A 210 -8.28 15.62 -5.31
C GLU A 210 -7.39 15.81 -6.53
N VAL A 211 -6.08 15.60 -6.40
CA VAL A 211 -5.13 15.69 -7.53
C VAL A 211 -5.51 14.72 -8.65
N ALA A 212 -5.93 13.50 -8.29
CA ALA A 212 -6.39 12.49 -9.26
C ALA A 212 -7.73 12.90 -9.93
N LEU A 213 -8.65 13.52 -9.20
CA LEU A 213 -9.92 14.00 -9.77
C LEU A 213 -9.70 15.17 -10.73
N ARG A 214 -8.70 16.04 -10.53
CA ARG A 214 -8.30 17.07 -11.50
C ARG A 214 -7.82 16.46 -12.81
N ALA A 215 -7.03 15.40 -12.74
CA ALA A 215 -6.62 14.63 -13.93
C ALA A 215 -7.82 13.96 -14.62
N ALA A 216 -8.74 13.38 -13.84
CA ALA A 216 -9.96 12.77 -14.38
C ALA A 216 -10.85 13.79 -15.09
N PHE A 217 -10.99 14.98 -14.51
CA PHE A 217 -11.75 16.08 -15.10
C PHE A 217 -11.13 16.53 -16.43
N LYS A 218 -9.80 16.78 -16.46
CA LYS A 218 -9.05 17.10 -17.69
C LYS A 218 -9.24 16.03 -18.77
N CYS A 219 -9.20 14.77 -18.40
CA CYS A 219 -9.44 13.66 -19.32
C CYS A 219 -10.83 13.73 -19.97
N VAL A 220 -11.87 14.01 -19.18
CA VAL A 220 -13.26 14.11 -19.66
C VAL A 220 -13.45 15.35 -20.53
N MET A 221 -12.90 16.49 -20.13
CA MET A 221 -12.93 17.73 -20.93
C MET A 221 -12.22 17.55 -22.27
N GLY A 222 -11.17 16.74 -22.33
CA GLY A 222 -10.50 16.31 -23.56
C GLY A 222 -11.29 15.27 -24.39
N GLY A 223 -12.53 14.95 -24.02
CA GLY A 223 -13.44 14.06 -24.78
C GLY A 223 -13.17 12.58 -24.59
N LYS A 224 -12.37 12.18 -23.59
CA LYS A 224 -12.02 10.78 -23.27
C LYS A 224 -12.71 10.30 -22.02
N GLN A 225 -12.79 8.97 -21.86
CA GLN A 225 -13.31 8.34 -20.66
C GLN A 225 -12.21 8.09 -19.63
N CYS A 226 -12.57 8.14 -18.34
CA CYS A 226 -11.67 7.86 -17.23
C CYS A 226 -12.14 6.64 -16.42
N ALA A 227 -11.21 5.78 -16.00
CA ALA A 227 -11.48 4.64 -15.12
C ALA A 227 -10.71 4.80 -13.80
N ILE A 228 -11.41 4.70 -12.66
CA ILE A 228 -10.83 4.76 -11.31
C ILE A 228 -10.95 3.39 -10.66
N LEU A 229 -9.82 2.73 -10.43
CA LEU A 229 -9.73 1.44 -9.77
C LEU A 229 -9.44 1.59 -8.29
N ALA A 230 -10.26 0.97 -7.45
CA ALA A 230 -10.04 0.86 -6.02
C ALA A 230 -9.95 -0.62 -5.58
N PRO A 231 -9.13 -0.96 -4.57
CA PRO A 231 -8.90 -2.36 -4.18
C PRO A 231 -10.09 -3.01 -3.47
N THR A 232 -10.96 -2.21 -2.85
CA THR A 232 -12.13 -2.70 -2.11
C THR A 232 -13.41 -2.01 -2.56
N THR A 233 -14.54 -2.67 -2.31
CA THR A 233 -15.87 -2.15 -2.63
C THR A 233 -16.17 -0.85 -1.88
N ILE A 234 -15.72 -0.75 -0.62
CA ILE A 234 -15.89 0.45 0.23
C ILE A 234 -15.12 1.63 -0.36
N LEU A 235 -13.84 1.44 -0.72
CA LEU A 235 -13.04 2.50 -1.33
C LEU A 235 -13.61 2.93 -2.69
N ALA A 236 -14.10 1.98 -3.49
CA ALA A 236 -14.76 2.31 -4.75
C ALA A 236 -16.02 3.17 -4.51
N TRP A 237 -16.80 2.86 -3.49
CA TRP A 237 -17.95 3.66 -3.10
C TRP A 237 -17.55 5.06 -2.61
N GLN A 238 -16.51 5.18 -1.80
CA GLN A 238 -15.99 6.48 -1.35
C GLN A 238 -15.53 7.34 -2.52
N HIS A 239 -14.71 6.80 -3.42
CA HIS A 239 -14.26 7.52 -4.62
C HIS A 239 -15.43 7.93 -5.51
N PHE A 240 -16.43 7.05 -5.67
CA PHE A 240 -17.63 7.35 -6.44
C PHE A 240 -18.39 8.55 -5.85
N ASN A 241 -18.66 8.55 -4.55
CA ASN A 241 -19.37 9.65 -3.89
C ASN A 241 -18.54 10.95 -3.92
N THR A 242 -17.24 10.88 -3.66
CA THR A 242 -16.36 12.05 -3.74
C THR A 242 -16.37 12.63 -5.15
N ALA A 243 -16.29 11.80 -6.18
CA ALA A 243 -16.34 12.23 -7.56
C ALA A 243 -17.71 12.86 -7.93
N LEU A 244 -18.81 12.25 -7.47
CA LEU A 244 -20.15 12.82 -7.65
C LEU A 244 -20.27 14.23 -7.06
N THR A 245 -19.88 14.40 -5.79
CA THR A 245 -19.93 15.69 -5.11
C THR A 245 -19.05 16.73 -5.79
N ARG A 246 -17.80 16.36 -6.16
CA ARG A 246 -16.87 17.29 -6.82
C ARG A 246 -17.31 17.71 -8.21
N MET A 247 -18.03 16.86 -8.94
CA MET A 247 -18.44 17.09 -10.32
C MET A 247 -19.93 17.40 -10.47
N GLU A 248 -20.65 17.63 -9.36
CA GLU A 248 -22.10 17.86 -9.35
C GLU A 248 -22.54 19.01 -10.27
N SER A 249 -21.73 20.06 -10.36
CA SER A 249 -22.05 21.24 -11.18
C SER A 249 -21.67 21.09 -12.66
N PHE A 250 -21.14 19.95 -13.06
CA PHE A 250 -20.65 19.71 -14.43
C PHE A 250 -21.44 18.62 -15.11
N PRO A 251 -21.63 18.65 -16.43
CA PRO A 251 -22.41 17.64 -17.16
C PRO A 251 -21.63 16.35 -17.36
N ILE A 252 -21.06 15.79 -16.27
CA ILE A 252 -20.24 14.58 -16.28
C ILE A 252 -21.05 13.43 -15.69
N ARG A 253 -21.11 12.31 -16.39
CA ARG A 253 -21.80 11.10 -15.94
C ARG A 253 -20.82 10.11 -15.34
N ILE A 254 -21.02 9.79 -14.07
CA ILE A 254 -20.16 8.89 -13.31
C ILE A 254 -20.89 7.57 -13.05
N GLY A 255 -20.29 6.45 -13.43
CA GLY A 255 -20.80 5.11 -13.19
C GLY A 255 -20.02 4.40 -12.07
N LEU A 256 -20.68 3.43 -11.40
CA LEU A 256 -20.05 2.56 -10.40
C LEU A 256 -20.18 1.10 -10.81
N LEU A 257 -19.06 0.37 -10.91
CA LEU A 257 -18.99 -1.06 -11.15
C LEU A 257 -18.44 -1.78 -9.91
N SER A 258 -19.32 -2.03 -8.97
CA SER A 258 -19.01 -2.77 -7.74
C SER A 258 -20.22 -3.63 -7.32
N ARG A 259 -20.03 -4.47 -6.31
CA ARG A 259 -21.12 -5.30 -5.77
C ARG A 259 -22.22 -4.50 -5.07
N TYR A 260 -22.00 -3.21 -4.78
CA TYR A 260 -23.05 -2.29 -4.28
C TYR A 260 -24.09 -1.91 -5.34
N ARG A 261 -23.88 -2.30 -6.60
CA ARG A 261 -24.84 -2.06 -7.69
C ARG A 261 -25.53 -3.34 -8.11
N THR A 262 -26.81 -3.23 -8.35
CA THR A 262 -27.61 -4.33 -8.89
C THR A 262 -27.11 -4.76 -10.27
N ALA A 263 -27.43 -5.98 -10.67
CA ALA A 263 -27.06 -6.48 -12.01
C ALA A 263 -27.63 -5.60 -13.14
N LYS A 264 -28.79 -4.97 -12.95
CA LYS A 264 -29.39 -4.03 -13.91
C LYS A 264 -28.55 -2.77 -14.04
N GLU A 265 -28.22 -2.11 -12.92
CA GLU A 265 -27.40 -0.90 -12.91
C GLU A 265 -25.99 -1.14 -13.49
N GLN A 266 -25.40 -2.31 -13.18
CA GLN A 266 -24.11 -2.68 -13.78
C GLN A 266 -24.22 -2.82 -15.30
N LYS A 267 -25.28 -3.44 -15.81
CA LYS A 267 -25.52 -3.55 -17.27
C LYS A 267 -25.71 -2.19 -17.94
N GLU A 268 -26.44 -1.27 -17.28
CA GLU A 268 -26.62 0.10 -17.74
C GLU A 268 -25.29 0.85 -17.80
N THR A 269 -24.47 0.74 -16.74
CA THR A 269 -23.13 1.33 -16.72
C THR A 269 -22.23 0.75 -17.82
N LEU A 270 -22.23 -0.58 -18.01
CA LEU A 270 -21.45 -1.24 -19.08
C LEU A 270 -21.87 -0.78 -20.48
N ARG A 271 -23.19 -0.63 -20.70
CA ARG A 271 -23.70 -0.09 -21.96
C ARG A 271 -23.26 1.36 -22.13
N GLY A 272 -23.40 2.19 -21.08
CA GLY A 272 -23.00 3.59 -21.12
C GLY A 272 -21.49 3.78 -21.39
N LEU A 273 -20.63 2.91 -20.89
CA LEU A 273 -19.20 2.91 -21.21
C LEU A 273 -18.93 2.62 -22.67
N LYS A 274 -19.63 1.62 -23.22
CA LYS A 274 -19.48 1.24 -24.63
C LYS A 274 -20.02 2.31 -25.58
N ASP A 275 -21.14 2.94 -25.24
CA ASP A 275 -21.79 3.95 -26.06
C ASP A 275 -21.17 5.35 -25.85
N GLY A 276 -20.29 5.53 -24.81
CA GLY A 276 -19.66 6.80 -24.47
C GLY A 276 -20.57 7.78 -23.75
N THR A 277 -21.64 7.30 -23.10
CA THR A 277 -22.56 8.13 -22.28
C THR A 277 -22.18 8.14 -20.81
N VAL A 278 -21.22 7.33 -20.37
CA VAL A 278 -20.59 7.38 -19.06
C VAL A 278 -19.14 7.85 -19.27
N ASP A 279 -18.81 8.93 -18.61
CA ASP A 279 -17.52 9.61 -18.78
C ASP A 279 -16.47 9.08 -17.82
N ILE A 280 -16.87 8.86 -16.54
CA ILE A 280 -16.01 8.32 -15.50
C ILE A 280 -16.65 7.06 -14.94
N VAL A 281 -15.86 6.02 -14.78
CA VAL A 281 -16.30 4.83 -14.07
C VAL A 281 -15.40 4.53 -12.89
N VAL A 282 -15.99 4.33 -11.73
CA VAL A 282 -15.30 3.87 -10.52
C VAL A 282 -15.62 2.40 -10.29
N GLY A 283 -14.64 1.62 -9.89
CA GLY A 283 -14.90 0.21 -9.59
C GLY A 283 -13.72 -0.52 -8.98
N THR A 284 -13.96 -1.79 -8.69
CA THR A 284 -12.93 -2.70 -8.18
C THR A 284 -12.28 -3.48 -9.35
N HIS A 285 -11.62 -4.60 -9.06
CA HIS A 285 -11.11 -5.54 -10.07
C HIS A 285 -12.16 -5.95 -11.14
N ARG A 286 -13.44 -5.69 -10.91
CA ARG A 286 -14.53 -5.87 -11.88
C ARG A 286 -14.30 -5.08 -13.18
N LEU A 287 -13.63 -3.92 -13.10
CA LEU A 287 -13.26 -3.12 -14.27
C LEU A 287 -12.30 -3.84 -15.23
N LEU A 288 -11.61 -4.88 -14.76
CA LEU A 288 -10.66 -5.68 -15.55
C LEU A 288 -11.31 -6.89 -16.27
N SER A 289 -12.61 -7.05 -16.11
CA SER A 289 -13.33 -8.15 -16.75
C SER A 289 -13.47 -7.92 -18.26
N ASN A 290 -13.54 -8.99 -19.02
CA ASN A 290 -13.50 -8.94 -20.49
C ASN A 290 -14.76 -8.32 -21.13
N ASP A 291 -15.85 -8.22 -20.36
CA ASP A 291 -17.12 -7.61 -20.76
C ASP A 291 -17.15 -6.08 -20.60
N VAL A 292 -16.18 -5.50 -19.89
CA VAL A 292 -16.01 -4.05 -19.78
C VAL A 292 -15.32 -3.53 -21.04
N LYS A 293 -16.05 -2.75 -21.80
CA LYS A 293 -15.54 -2.13 -23.04
C LYS A 293 -15.78 -0.64 -22.96
N PHE A 294 -14.74 0.12 -23.15
CA PHE A 294 -14.77 1.56 -23.29
C PHE A 294 -14.93 1.96 -24.74
N ARG A 295 -15.63 3.06 -25.00
CA ARG A 295 -15.66 3.67 -26.31
C ARG A 295 -14.31 4.33 -26.64
N ASP A 296 -13.79 5.11 -25.67
CA ASP A 296 -12.54 5.85 -25.84
C ASP A 296 -11.91 6.18 -24.49
N LEU A 297 -11.17 5.22 -23.92
CA LEU A 297 -10.50 5.37 -22.63
C LEU A 297 -9.22 6.18 -22.78
N GLY A 298 -9.09 7.29 -22.04
CA GLY A 298 -7.90 8.16 -22.03
C GLY A 298 -7.08 8.06 -20.75
N LEU A 299 -7.69 7.80 -19.60
CA LEU A 299 -6.99 7.78 -18.31
C LEU A 299 -7.45 6.62 -17.43
N VAL A 300 -6.50 5.95 -16.80
CA VAL A 300 -6.74 4.97 -15.74
C VAL A 300 -6.06 5.45 -14.45
N ILE A 301 -6.86 5.62 -13.40
CA ILE A 301 -6.39 5.95 -12.04
C ILE A 301 -6.46 4.68 -11.20
N ILE A 302 -5.37 4.35 -10.51
CA ILE A 302 -5.28 3.14 -9.66
C ILE A 302 -4.96 3.57 -8.24
N ASP A 303 -5.91 3.39 -7.33
CA ASP A 303 -5.66 3.64 -5.92
C ASP A 303 -5.12 2.40 -5.21
N GLU A 304 -4.17 2.62 -4.26
CA GLU A 304 -3.55 1.56 -3.45
C GLU A 304 -3.03 0.38 -4.29
N GLU A 305 -2.24 0.67 -5.32
CA GLU A 305 -1.70 -0.32 -6.28
C GLU A 305 -1.11 -1.56 -5.61
N GLN A 306 -0.51 -1.43 -4.41
CA GLN A 306 0.11 -2.54 -3.68
C GLN A 306 -0.90 -3.64 -3.28
N ARG A 307 -2.18 -3.33 -3.21
CA ARG A 307 -3.25 -4.29 -2.91
C ARG A 307 -3.70 -5.11 -4.11
N PHE A 308 -3.30 -4.72 -5.31
CA PHE A 308 -3.55 -5.51 -6.53
C PHE A 308 -2.45 -6.53 -6.76
N GLY A 309 -2.82 -7.76 -7.11
CA GLY A 309 -1.87 -8.80 -7.47
C GLY A 309 -1.07 -8.45 -8.74
N VAL A 310 0.15 -8.96 -8.84
CA VAL A 310 1.08 -8.67 -9.97
C VAL A 310 0.41 -8.96 -11.32
N LYS A 311 -0.28 -10.08 -11.47
CA LYS A 311 -0.97 -10.46 -12.70
C LYS A 311 -2.06 -9.46 -13.12
N HIS A 312 -2.76 -8.87 -12.18
CA HIS A 312 -3.78 -7.85 -12.47
C HIS A 312 -3.15 -6.56 -12.99
N LYS A 313 -2.03 -6.16 -12.40
CA LYS A 313 -1.27 -4.97 -12.83
C LYS A 313 -0.71 -5.12 -14.24
N GLU A 314 -0.16 -6.29 -14.55
CA GLU A 314 0.36 -6.59 -15.87
C GLU A 314 -0.75 -6.62 -16.92
N LYS A 315 -1.89 -7.25 -16.60
CA LYS A 315 -3.07 -7.26 -17.47
C LYS A 315 -3.59 -5.85 -17.76
N LEU A 316 -3.64 -4.98 -16.74
CA LEU A 316 -3.99 -3.58 -16.90
C LEU A 316 -3.08 -2.87 -17.91
N LYS A 317 -1.77 -2.95 -17.69
CA LYS A 317 -0.79 -2.28 -18.54
C LYS A 317 -0.74 -2.84 -19.95
N GLN A 318 -1.00 -4.14 -20.12
CA GLN A 318 -1.10 -4.79 -21.44
C GLN A 318 -2.36 -4.38 -22.20
N ASN A 319 -3.49 -4.29 -21.51
CA ASN A 319 -4.77 -3.92 -22.13
C ASN A 319 -4.83 -2.44 -22.54
N PHE A 320 -4.07 -1.57 -21.85
CA PHE A 320 -4.15 -0.12 -22.00
C PHE A 320 -2.78 0.51 -22.31
N ILE A 321 -2.09 0.03 -23.35
CA ILE A 321 -0.73 0.44 -23.70
C ILE A 321 -0.65 1.94 -24.04
N GLY A 322 -1.61 2.48 -24.78
CA GLY A 322 -1.66 3.89 -25.23
C GLY A 322 -2.50 4.80 -24.31
N VAL A 323 -2.88 4.35 -23.12
CA VAL A 323 -3.73 5.07 -22.17
C VAL A 323 -2.88 5.60 -21.01
N ASP A 324 -3.15 6.79 -20.55
CA ASP A 324 -2.50 7.39 -19.39
C ASP A 324 -2.79 6.60 -18.11
N MET A 325 -1.79 6.44 -17.27
CA MET A 325 -1.90 5.74 -16.00
C MET A 325 -1.38 6.58 -14.85
N LEU A 326 -2.27 6.93 -13.93
CA LEU A 326 -1.95 7.57 -12.67
C LEU A 326 -2.18 6.59 -11.52
N THR A 327 -1.16 6.36 -10.73
CA THR A 327 -1.25 5.45 -9.57
C THR A 327 -1.09 6.25 -8.29
N LEU A 328 -1.98 6.01 -7.33
CA LEU A 328 -1.95 6.63 -6.01
C LEU A 328 -1.42 5.63 -4.97
N SER A 329 -0.55 6.07 -4.08
CA SER A 329 -0.05 5.23 -2.99
C SER A 329 0.28 6.04 -1.75
N ALA A 330 -0.16 5.56 -0.59
CA ALA A 330 0.31 6.09 0.70
C ALA A 330 1.65 5.46 1.11
N THR A 331 1.86 4.19 0.77
CA THR A 331 3.06 3.42 1.13
C THR A 331 3.59 2.68 -0.09
N PRO A 332 4.41 3.31 -0.93
CA PRO A 332 4.94 2.64 -2.11
C PRO A 332 5.78 1.44 -1.70
N ILE A 333 5.47 0.27 -2.29
CA ILE A 333 6.29 -0.93 -2.09
C ILE A 333 7.71 -0.69 -2.63
N PRO A 334 8.74 -1.32 -2.01
CA PRO A 334 10.13 -1.13 -2.43
C PRO A 334 10.37 -1.35 -3.93
N ARG A 335 9.62 -2.24 -4.58
CA ARG A 335 9.71 -2.51 -6.02
C ARG A 335 9.22 -1.32 -6.84
N THR A 336 8.03 -0.79 -6.55
CA THR A 336 7.45 0.37 -7.24
C THR A 336 8.31 1.60 -7.04
N LEU A 337 8.79 1.81 -5.82
CA LEU A 337 9.72 2.89 -5.49
C LEU A 337 11.07 2.74 -6.22
N ASN A 338 11.64 1.52 -6.30
CA ASN A 338 12.88 1.29 -7.05
C ASN A 338 12.71 1.54 -8.55
N MET A 339 11.54 1.26 -9.12
CA MET A 339 11.25 1.55 -10.54
C MET A 339 11.16 3.05 -10.79
N ALA A 340 10.56 3.81 -9.88
CA ALA A 340 10.52 5.26 -9.94
C ALA A 340 11.95 5.86 -9.79
N LEU A 341 12.70 5.45 -8.78
CA LEU A 341 14.08 5.90 -8.55
C LEU A 341 15.06 5.53 -9.68
N SER A 342 14.77 4.50 -10.47
CA SER A 342 15.56 4.12 -11.64
C SER A 342 15.13 4.82 -12.95
N GLY A 343 14.19 5.76 -12.88
CA GLY A 343 13.70 6.50 -14.04
C GLY A 343 12.86 5.68 -15.03
N ILE A 344 12.39 4.51 -14.61
CA ILE A 344 11.50 3.66 -15.41
C ILE A 344 10.07 4.18 -15.34
N ARG A 345 9.72 4.89 -14.25
CA ARG A 345 8.39 5.43 -13.99
C ARG A 345 8.53 6.81 -13.35
N ASP A 346 7.69 7.75 -13.77
CA ASP A 346 7.66 9.10 -13.19
C ASP A 346 7.01 9.08 -11.82
N MET A 347 7.42 10.00 -10.93
CA MET A 347 6.95 10.05 -9.54
C MET A 347 6.77 11.49 -9.08
N SER A 348 5.61 11.76 -8.48
CA SER A 348 5.30 12.99 -7.74
C SER A 348 5.06 12.66 -6.28
N THR A 349 5.49 13.52 -5.38
CA THR A 349 5.36 13.27 -3.92
C THR A 349 4.75 14.48 -3.23
N ILE A 350 3.67 14.23 -2.46
CA ILE A 350 3.07 15.21 -1.56
C ILE A 350 3.65 14.93 -0.16
N GLU A 351 4.53 15.79 0.32
CA GLU A 351 5.20 15.66 1.63
C GLU A 351 4.54 16.54 2.70
N GLN A 352 3.91 17.64 2.26
CA GLN A 352 3.27 18.58 3.16
C GLN A 352 1.83 18.18 3.46
N PRO A 353 1.46 18.04 4.77
CA PRO A 353 0.08 17.81 5.15
C PRO A 353 -0.78 19.05 4.84
N PRO A 354 -2.09 18.89 4.60
CA PRO A 354 -3.03 20.01 4.56
C PRO A 354 -2.99 20.82 5.85
N PHE A 355 -3.23 22.13 5.76
CA PHE A 355 -3.10 23.05 6.89
C PHE A 355 -3.97 22.69 8.09
N GLU A 356 -5.12 22.07 7.88
CA GLU A 356 -6.06 21.68 8.94
C GLU A 356 -5.71 20.32 9.58
N ARG A 357 -4.74 19.58 9.04
CA ARG A 357 -4.36 18.27 9.56
C ARG A 357 -3.50 18.40 10.81
N GLN A 358 -4.07 18.04 11.95
CA GLN A 358 -3.31 17.92 13.18
C GLN A 358 -2.50 16.62 13.21
N PRO A 359 -1.28 16.64 13.77
CA PRO A 359 -0.48 15.42 13.95
C PRO A 359 -1.19 14.43 14.88
N ILE A 360 -1.04 13.15 14.60
CA ILE A 360 -1.58 12.09 15.44
C ILE A 360 -0.65 11.90 16.64
N GLU A 361 -1.17 12.09 17.85
CA GLU A 361 -0.46 11.76 19.09
C GLU A 361 -0.48 10.23 19.28
N THR A 362 0.70 9.62 19.34
CA THR A 362 0.83 8.18 19.48
C THR A 362 1.43 7.81 20.83
N TYR A 363 0.73 6.95 21.56
CA TYR A 363 1.18 6.43 22.86
C TYR A 363 1.41 4.92 22.76
N VAL A 364 2.53 4.44 23.27
CA VAL A 364 2.85 3.02 23.43
C VAL A 364 2.86 2.70 24.91
N LEU A 365 1.82 2.04 25.39
CA LEU A 365 1.56 1.80 26.79
C LEU A 365 1.30 0.32 27.04
N GLU A 366 1.48 -0.13 28.29
CA GLU A 366 0.95 -1.42 28.72
C GLU A 366 -0.58 -1.39 28.68
N TYR A 367 -1.18 -2.58 28.47
CA TYR A 367 -2.62 -2.69 28.39
C TYR A 367 -3.28 -2.33 29.73
N ASP A 368 -4.11 -1.30 29.72
CA ASP A 368 -4.87 -0.83 30.89
C ASP A 368 -6.30 -0.45 30.49
N ASP A 369 -7.27 -1.11 31.12
CA ASP A 369 -8.69 -0.88 30.85
C ASP A 369 -9.13 0.55 31.20
N ALA A 370 -8.53 1.20 32.20
CA ALA A 370 -8.87 2.57 32.61
C ALA A 370 -8.41 3.59 31.55
N ILE A 371 -7.19 3.42 31.03
CA ILE A 371 -6.65 4.27 29.94
C ILE A 371 -7.49 4.15 28.69
N ILE A 372 -7.86 2.91 28.31
CA ILE A 372 -8.70 2.64 27.14
C ILE A 372 -10.09 3.30 27.31
N ALA A 373 -10.71 3.10 28.47
CA ALA A 373 -12.02 3.69 28.76
C ALA A 373 -11.98 5.21 28.70
N GLU A 374 -10.93 5.83 29.23
CA GLU A 374 -10.76 7.28 29.22
C GLU A 374 -10.55 7.82 27.80
N ALA A 375 -9.70 7.16 27.00
CA ALA A 375 -9.49 7.52 25.61
C ALA A 375 -10.80 7.46 24.80
N ILE A 376 -11.59 6.40 24.97
CA ILE A 376 -12.89 6.26 24.29
C ILE A 376 -13.86 7.36 24.74
N ARG A 377 -13.98 7.63 26.04
CA ARG A 377 -14.87 8.69 26.55
C ARG A 377 -14.49 10.06 26.04
N ARG A 378 -13.19 10.36 25.97
CA ARG A 378 -12.68 11.63 25.43
C ARG A 378 -13.10 11.82 23.97
N GLU A 379 -12.96 10.79 23.15
CA GLU A 379 -13.38 10.86 21.75
C GLU A 379 -14.91 11.00 21.59
N LEU A 380 -15.69 10.23 22.34
CA LEU A 380 -17.15 10.33 22.31
C LEU A 380 -17.66 11.68 22.79
N ALA A 381 -17.01 12.28 23.81
CA ALA A 381 -17.36 13.59 24.35
C ALA A 381 -17.23 14.73 23.33
N ARG A 382 -16.32 14.59 22.37
CA ARG A 382 -16.15 15.56 21.26
C ARG A 382 -16.96 15.20 20.01
N GLY A 383 -17.82 14.17 20.07
CA GLY A 383 -18.59 13.68 18.91
C GLY A 383 -17.75 12.84 17.94
N GLY A 384 -16.55 12.41 18.35
CA GLY A 384 -15.65 11.59 17.54
C GLY A 384 -15.99 10.10 17.60
N GLN A 385 -15.27 9.32 16.79
CA GLN A 385 -15.40 7.87 16.66
C GLN A 385 -14.08 7.19 16.98
N VAL A 386 -14.14 5.92 17.39
CA VAL A 386 -12.96 5.15 17.81
C VAL A 386 -12.88 3.85 17.03
N TYR A 387 -11.72 3.58 16.42
CA TYR A 387 -11.37 2.28 15.88
C TYR A 387 -10.59 1.47 16.92
N TYR A 388 -11.18 0.33 17.33
CA TYR A 388 -10.53 -0.61 18.24
C TYR A 388 -10.06 -1.85 17.46
N LEU A 389 -8.75 -1.98 17.24
CA LEU A 389 -8.18 -3.10 16.50
C LEU A 389 -7.96 -4.31 17.41
N TYR A 390 -8.51 -5.46 17.04
CA TYR A 390 -8.37 -6.72 17.75
C TYR A 390 -8.05 -7.87 16.78
N ASN A 391 -7.00 -8.66 17.06
CA ASN A 391 -6.43 -9.60 16.09
C ASN A 391 -7.05 -11.01 16.11
N ARG A 392 -8.01 -11.31 17.01
CA ARG A 392 -8.58 -12.65 17.16
C ARG A 392 -10.07 -12.64 16.87
N VAL A 393 -10.46 -13.19 15.71
CA VAL A 393 -11.87 -13.21 15.28
C VAL A 393 -12.73 -14.08 16.22
N GLU A 394 -12.18 -15.18 16.76
CA GLU A 394 -12.91 -16.13 17.63
C GLU A 394 -13.37 -15.50 18.95
N THR A 395 -12.69 -14.49 19.43
CA THR A 395 -12.96 -13.82 20.71
C THR A 395 -13.33 -12.33 20.57
N ILE A 396 -13.61 -11.87 19.34
CA ILE A 396 -13.90 -10.46 19.06
C ILE A 396 -15.19 -9.99 19.75
N GLU A 397 -16.21 -10.86 19.81
CA GLU A 397 -17.46 -10.56 20.50
C GLU A 397 -17.27 -10.35 22.02
N GLN A 398 -16.40 -11.18 22.63
CA GLN A 398 -16.05 -11.02 24.06
C GLN A 398 -15.29 -9.71 24.28
N CYS A 399 -14.41 -9.35 23.37
CA CYS A 399 -13.68 -8.09 23.42
C CYS A 399 -14.65 -6.90 23.29
N ALA A 400 -15.58 -6.95 22.34
CA ALA A 400 -16.60 -5.90 22.17
C ALA A 400 -17.50 -5.77 23.40
N ALA A 401 -17.94 -6.89 23.98
CA ALA A 401 -18.71 -6.88 25.24
C ALA A 401 -17.93 -6.28 26.42
N LYS A 402 -16.59 -6.51 26.46
CA LYS A 402 -15.71 -5.89 27.45
C LYS A 402 -15.65 -4.38 27.25
N VAL A 403 -15.43 -3.89 26.03
CA VAL A 403 -15.43 -2.45 25.70
C VAL A 403 -16.76 -1.80 26.04
N GLN A 404 -17.87 -2.45 25.72
CA GLN A 404 -19.23 -1.98 26.06
C GLN A 404 -19.44 -1.84 27.58
N LYS A 405 -18.87 -2.74 28.38
CA LYS A 405 -18.92 -2.64 29.86
C LYS A 405 -18.05 -1.50 30.39
N LEU A 406 -16.88 -1.27 29.79
CA LEU A 406 -15.98 -0.17 30.19
C LEU A 406 -16.57 1.21 29.89
N VAL A 407 -17.33 1.32 28.80
CA VAL A 407 -17.97 2.56 28.36
C VAL A 407 -19.43 2.28 27.95
N PRO A 408 -20.37 2.20 28.89
CA PRO A 408 -21.76 1.81 28.62
C PRO A 408 -22.51 2.69 27.61
N GLY A 409 -22.07 3.96 27.47
CA GLY A 409 -22.66 4.91 26.49
C GLY A 409 -22.17 4.74 25.04
N ALA A 410 -21.18 3.91 24.79
CA ALA A 410 -20.61 3.70 23.45
C ALA A 410 -21.49 2.75 22.63
N ARG A 411 -21.74 3.08 21.35
CA ARG A 411 -22.31 2.15 20.37
C ARG A 411 -21.16 1.35 19.76
N VAL A 412 -21.10 0.05 20.00
CA VAL A 412 -19.99 -0.80 19.53
C VAL A 412 -20.42 -1.65 18.33
N GLY A 413 -19.82 -1.41 17.18
CA GLY A 413 -19.95 -2.24 15.98
C GLY A 413 -18.77 -3.21 15.83
N ILE A 414 -18.99 -4.39 15.27
CA ILE A 414 -17.96 -5.39 15.01
C ILE A 414 -17.85 -5.59 13.50
N ALA A 415 -16.61 -5.57 12.98
CA ALA A 415 -16.32 -5.93 11.60
C ALA A 415 -15.07 -6.80 11.52
N HIS A 416 -15.13 -7.90 10.78
CA HIS A 416 -13.98 -8.81 10.58
C HIS A 416 -14.04 -9.55 9.24
N GLY A 417 -12.92 -10.14 8.80
CA GLY A 417 -12.79 -10.75 7.49
C GLY A 417 -13.62 -12.02 7.22
N LYS A 418 -14.27 -12.62 8.23
CA LYS A 418 -15.20 -13.76 8.05
C LYS A 418 -16.65 -13.31 7.83
N MET A 419 -16.96 -12.01 7.97
CA MET A 419 -18.29 -11.46 7.70
C MET A 419 -18.54 -11.34 6.20
N THR A 420 -19.83 -11.38 5.82
CA THR A 420 -20.22 -11.08 4.45
C THR A 420 -20.03 -9.60 4.13
N GLU A 421 -19.88 -9.26 2.84
CA GLU A 421 -19.75 -7.85 2.43
C GLU A 421 -20.96 -7.00 2.82
N GLU A 422 -22.16 -7.59 2.81
CA GLU A 422 -23.38 -6.93 3.23
C GLU A 422 -23.35 -6.55 4.73
N GLN A 423 -22.89 -7.47 5.56
CA GLN A 423 -22.74 -7.21 7.00
C GLN A 423 -21.69 -6.11 7.25
N ILE A 424 -20.54 -6.17 6.58
CA ILE A 424 -19.52 -5.14 6.69
C ILE A 424 -20.06 -3.79 6.20
N SER A 425 -20.80 -3.78 5.11
CA SER A 425 -21.42 -2.57 4.56
C SER A 425 -22.44 -1.95 5.54
N SER A 426 -23.25 -2.77 6.19
CA SER A 426 -24.21 -2.31 7.20
C SER A 426 -23.51 -1.65 8.39
N VAL A 427 -22.45 -2.30 8.90
CA VAL A 427 -21.64 -1.72 10.00
C VAL A 427 -20.98 -0.41 9.56
N TRP A 428 -20.50 -0.35 8.32
CA TRP A 428 -19.89 0.86 7.78
C TRP A 428 -20.88 2.02 7.65
N GLN A 429 -22.09 1.75 7.17
CA GLN A 429 -23.14 2.77 7.11
C GLN A 429 -23.52 3.30 8.50
N GLN A 430 -23.66 2.41 9.49
CA GLN A 430 -23.93 2.80 10.88
C GLN A 430 -22.79 3.63 11.50
N LEU A 431 -21.56 3.51 10.98
CA LEU A 431 -20.44 4.32 11.43
C LEU A 431 -20.46 5.71 10.79
N LEU A 432 -21.01 5.86 9.58
CA LEU A 432 -21.12 7.15 8.88
C LEU A 432 -22.30 8.00 9.36
N ASP A 433 -23.39 7.37 9.86
CA ASP A 433 -24.57 7.99 10.45
C ASP A 433 -24.32 8.35 11.94
#